data_3e418be5eba6b134c8e04d4390fc5a57
#
_entry.id   3e418be5eba6b134c8e04d4390fc5a57
#
_cell.length_a   1.000
_cell.length_b   1.000
_cell.length_c   1.000
_cell.angle_alpha   90.00
_cell.angle_beta   90.00
_cell.angle_gamma   90.00
#
_symmetry.space_group_name_H-M   'P 1'
#
loop_
_entity.id
_entity.type
_entity.pdbx_description
1 polymer ?
#
loop_
_entity_poly.entity_id
_entity_poly.type
_entity_poly.pdbx_seq_one_letter_code
_entity_poly.pdbx_strand_id
1 'polypeptide(L)'
;VDSYLALGSSALIEASNCELIVDQIRVRTGLKVETIDNAQQRFLLLKSVARGMRNFEQLIDDGAAIVDMGSGSLQITIYDEGRLIYTQNLKLGSLRIREILADLEGQTDNFVNVMEDYIGNYIDTFSRLFMHERKVRHIIAVGEEMESIVKIIGSDGRKNHMERHAFDAVCGSVLAAGEEELSAKYSIPYELATVLKPAIIVYKKIIEISGAEKIWAAGCDLCDGMIVDYA
;
A
#
# COMPACT_ATOMS: atom_id res chain seq x y z
N VAL A 1 -1.96 28.71 -13.42
CA VAL A 1 -2.89 27.79 -12.75
C VAL A 1 -3.94 28.66 -12.06
N ASP A 2 -5.21 28.48 -12.43
CA ASP A 2 -6.31 29.34 -11.93
C ASP A 2 -6.81 28.87 -10.55
N SER A 3 -6.60 27.59 -10.24
CA SER A 3 -6.91 27.00 -8.93
C SER A 3 -5.97 25.84 -8.62
N TYR A 4 -5.82 25.51 -7.35
CA TYR A 4 -5.06 24.37 -6.86
C TYR A 4 -5.69 23.80 -5.59
N LEU A 5 -5.44 22.54 -5.33
CA LEU A 5 -5.74 21.86 -4.08
C LEU A 5 -4.47 21.19 -3.58
N ALA A 6 -4.05 21.48 -2.36
CA ALA A 6 -2.90 20.86 -1.73
C ALA A 6 -3.31 20.20 -0.43
N LEU A 7 -3.20 18.88 -0.36
CA LEU A 7 -3.58 18.08 0.80
C LEU A 7 -2.36 17.45 1.46
N GLY A 8 -2.34 17.49 2.79
CA GLY A 8 -1.39 16.78 3.63
C GLY A 8 -2.03 15.56 4.27
N SER A 9 -1.43 14.39 4.09
CA SER A 9 -1.94 13.12 4.62
C SER A 9 -1.27 12.74 5.95
N SER A 10 -1.36 11.47 6.34
CA SER A 10 -0.95 10.93 7.63
C SER A 10 0.44 11.35 8.11
N ALA A 11 1.44 11.36 7.24
CA ALA A 11 2.81 11.74 7.61
C ALA A 11 2.90 13.19 8.12
N LEU A 12 2.15 14.11 7.51
CA LEU A 12 2.10 15.52 7.95
C LEU A 12 1.29 15.66 9.24
N ILE A 13 0.15 14.97 9.36
CA ILE A 13 -0.72 15.03 10.54
C ILE A 13 -0.04 14.45 11.79
N GLU A 14 0.72 13.36 11.62
CA GLU A 14 1.43 12.71 12.74
C GLU A 14 2.69 13.47 13.16
N ALA A 15 3.16 14.43 12.38
CA ALA A 15 4.33 15.22 12.74
C ALA A 15 4.03 16.16 13.92
N SER A 16 4.85 16.09 14.97
CA SER A 16 4.72 16.94 16.15
C SER A 16 4.80 18.45 15.86
N ASN A 17 5.38 18.80 14.71
CA ASN A 17 5.55 20.17 14.20
C ASN A 17 4.69 20.45 12.94
N CYS A 18 3.58 19.74 12.77
CA CYS A 18 2.68 19.87 11.62
C CYS A 18 2.31 21.32 11.31
N GLU A 19 1.84 22.06 12.30
CA GLU A 19 1.44 23.46 12.13
C GLU A 19 2.59 24.34 11.63
N LEU A 20 3.81 24.13 12.16
CA LEU A 20 5.00 24.85 11.72
C LEU A 20 5.32 24.52 10.25
N ILE A 21 5.24 23.26 9.86
CA ILE A 21 5.50 22.83 8.47
C ILE A 21 4.49 23.48 7.51
N VAL A 22 3.19 23.41 7.83
CA VAL A 22 2.13 24.01 7.02
C VAL A 22 2.31 25.52 6.90
N ASP A 23 2.66 26.22 8.01
CA ASP A 23 2.93 27.65 7.99
C ASP A 23 4.17 27.98 7.14
N GLN A 24 5.24 27.21 7.27
CA GLN A 24 6.46 27.39 6.45
C GLN A 24 6.19 27.20 4.94
N ILE A 25 5.38 26.21 4.58
CA ILE A 25 4.95 26.02 3.18
C ILE A 25 4.21 27.26 2.71
N ARG A 26 3.22 27.71 3.48
CA ARG A 26 2.44 28.90 3.15
C ARG A 26 3.29 30.16 2.98
N VAL A 27 4.21 30.41 3.89
CA VAL A 27 5.08 31.59 3.87
C VAL A 27 6.04 31.58 2.69
N ARG A 28 6.61 30.39 2.36
CA ARG A 28 7.63 30.26 1.32
C ARG A 28 7.06 30.15 -0.09
N THR A 29 5.88 29.56 -0.25
CA THR A 29 5.31 29.23 -1.57
C THR A 29 3.99 29.92 -1.86
N GLY A 30 3.31 30.45 -0.85
CA GLY A 30 1.95 30.95 -0.95
C GLY A 30 0.86 29.87 -0.94
N LEU A 31 1.23 28.57 -0.97
CA LEU A 31 0.28 27.47 -1.01
C LEU A 31 -0.38 27.28 0.35
N LYS A 32 -1.70 27.10 0.32
CA LYS A 32 -2.48 26.66 1.49
C LYS A 32 -2.61 25.14 1.44
N VAL A 33 -2.04 24.48 2.44
CA VAL A 33 -2.15 23.03 2.60
C VAL A 33 -3.25 22.74 3.61
N GLU A 34 -4.20 21.92 3.23
CA GLU A 34 -5.24 21.38 4.11
C GLU A 34 -4.83 19.97 4.52
N THR A 35 -5.04 19.61 5.79
CA THR A 35 -4.78 18.25 6.26
C THR A 35 -6.03 17.42 6.17
N ILE A 36 -5.90 16.18 5.68
CA ILE A 36 -6.99 15.21 5.57
C ILE A 36 -6.78 14.04 6.52
N ASP A 37 -7.80 13.70 7.28
CA ASP A 37 -7.75 12.55 8.18
C ASP A 37 -7.82 11.20 7.42
N ASN A 38 -7.61 10.11 8.16
CA ASN A 38 -7.63 8.76 7.59
C ASN A 38 -8.99 8.39 6.95
N ALA A 39 -10.10 8.97 7.41
CA ALA A 39 -11.42 8.67 6.84
C ALA A 39 -11.61 9.38 5.50
N GLN A 40 -11.17 10.64 5.41
CA GLN A 40 -11.17 11.42 4.18
C GLN A 40 -10.22 10.80 3.14
N GLN A 41 -9.00 10.43 3.54
CA GLN A 41 -8.05 9.76 2.67
C GLN A 41 -8.64 8.48 2.08
N ARG A 42 -9.23 7.63 2.94
CA ARG A 42 -9.90 6.39 2.51
C ARG A 42 -11.03 6.66 1.52
N PHE A 43 -11.88 7.64 1.80
CA PHE A 43 -13.00 7.98 0.93
C PHE A 43 -12.53 8.36 -0.48
N LEU A 44 -11.52 9.21 -0.58
CA LEU A 44 -10.93 9.60 -1.85
C LEU A 44 -10.31 8.40 -2.57
N LEU A 45 -9.56 7.57 -1.85
CA LEU A 45 -8.95 6.38 -2.42
C LEU A 45 -9.98 5.38 -2.95
N LEU A 46 -11.05 5.11 -2.19
CA LEU A 46 -12.11 4.20 -2.64
C LEU A 46 -12.81 4.72 -3.91
N LYS A 47 -13.03 6.04 -4.01
CA LYS A 47 -13.53 6.66 -5.25
C LYS A 47 -12.59 6.46 -6.42
N SER A 48 -11.29 6.65 -6.20
CA SER A 48 -10.25 6.43 -7.22
C SER A 48 -10.30 5.00 -7.74
N VAL A 49 -10.24 4.02 -6.83
CA VAL A 49 -10.25 2.59 -7.17
C VAL A 49 -11.53 2.19 -7.90
N ALA A 50 -12.70 2.59 -7.38
CA ALA A 50 -13.99 2.26 -7.97
C ALA A 50 -14.15 2.82 -9.39
N ARG A 51 -13.61 4.02 -9.66
CA ARG A 51 -13.67 4.63 -10.99
C ARG A 51 -12.57 4.13 -11.93
N GLY A 52 -11.38 3.87 -11.39
CA GLY A 52 -10.21 3.45 -12.19
C GLY A 52 -10.29 2.00 -12.66
N MET A 53 -10.90 1.12 -11.89
CA MET A 53 -10.97 -0.31 -12.20
C MET A 53 -12.31 -0.70 -12.84
N ARG A 54 -12.30 -1.08 -14.11
CA ARG A 54 -13.53 -1.45 -14.86
C ARG A 54 -14.29 -2.64 -14.28
N ASN A 55 -13.59 -3.54 -13.61
CA ASN A 55 -14.15 -4.77 -13.02
C ASN A 55 -14.32 -4.67 -11.49
N PHE A 56 -14.29 -3.46 -10.93
CA PHE A 56 -14.35 -3.24 -9.48
C PHE A 56 -15.57 -3.92 -8.84
N GLU A 57 -16.77 -3.67 -9.37
CA GLU A 57 -18.02 -4.25 -8.85
C GLU A 57 -17.95 -5.79 -8.80
N GLN A 58 -17.46 -6.43 -9.85
CA GLN A 58 -17.32 -7.88 -9.89
C GLN A 58 -16.34 -8.39 -8.83
N LEU A 59 -15.20 -7.69 -8.63
CA LEU A 59 -14.20 -8.10 -7.65
C LEU A 59 -14.73 -8.02 -6.22
N ILE A 60 -15.48 -6.97 -5.90
CA ILE A 60 -16.05 -6.81 -4.55
C ILE A 60 -17.21 -7.79 -4.30
N ASP A 61 -17.98 -8.15 -5.33
CA ASP A 61 -19.02 -9.18 -5.25
C ASP A 61 -18.43 -10.56 -4.97
N ASP A 62 -17.29 -10.89 -5.61
CA ASP A 62 -16.57 -12.14 -5.42
C ASP A 62 -15.80 -12.23 -4.08
N GLY A 63 -15.69 -11.12 -3.37
CA GLY A 63 -14.92 -10.95 -2.13
C GLY A 63 -13.51 -10.40 -2.38
N ALA A 64 -13.27 -9.18 -1.94
CA ALA A 64 -12.01 -8.46 -2.15
C ALA A 64 -11.50 -7.75 -0.90
N ALA A 65 -10.17 -7.63 -0.79
CA ALA A 65 -9.53 -6.69 0.12
C ALA A 65 -8.78 -5.62 -0.68
N ILE A 66 -9.13 -4.35 -0.45
CA ILE A 66 -8.34 -3.22 -0.94
C ILE A 66 -7.24 -2.98 0.08
N VAL A 67 -6.00 -3.06 -0.38
CA VAL A 67 -4.79 -2.90 0.42
C VAL A 67 -4.04 -1.68 -0.08
N ASP A 68 -4.10 -0.60 0.67
CA ASP A 68 -3.38 0.64 0.41
C ASP A 68 -2.17 0.70 1.32
N MET A 69 -1.00 0.53 0.73
CA MET A 69 0.27 0.59 1.44
C MET A 69 0.97 1.90 1.12
N GLY A 70 0.98 2.79 2.10
CA GLY A 70 1.74 4.03 2.04
C GLY A 70 3.05 3.94 2.83
N SER A 71 3.81 5.02 2.83
CA SER A 71 5.08 5.11 3.57
C SER A 71 4.92 4.97 5.09
N GLY A 72 3.87 5.54 5.67
CA GLY A 72 3.64 5.59 7.12
C GLY A 72 2.60 4.63 7.66
N SER A 73 1.66 4.15 6.82
CA SER A 73 0.53 3.34 7.25
C SER A 73 0.09 2.35 6.18
N LEU A 74 -0.59 1.31 6.64
CA LEU A 74 -1.25 0.31 5.81
C LEU A 74 -2.76 0.39 6.09
N GLN A 75 -3.55 0.58 5.05
CA GLN A 75 -5.00 0.54 5.16
C GLN A 75 -5.55 -0.69 4.45
N ILE A 76 -6.39 -1.44 5.15
CA ILE A 76 -7.05 -2.63 4.62
C ILE A 76 -8.56 -2.41 4.68
N THR A 77 -9.24 -2.54 3.55
CA THR A 77 -10.70 -2.44 3.42
C THR A 77 -11.23 -3.75 2.84
N ILE A 78 -12.12 -4.42 3.56
CA ILE A 78 -12.67 -5.72 3.15
C ILE A 78 -14.07 -5.53 2.58
N TYR A 79 -14.29 -6.11 1.42
CA TYR A 79 -15.57 -6.28 0.76
C TYR A 79 -15.95 -7.74 0.68
N ASP A 80 -17.24 -8.03 0.90
CA ASP A 80 -17.84 -9.35 0.75
C ASP A 80 -19.27 -9.16 0.22
N GLU A 81 -19.63 -9.89 -0.82
CA GLU A 81 -20.93 -9.77 -1.50
C GLU A 81 -21.28 -8.31 -1.88
N GLY A 82 -20.32 -7.57 -2.42
CA GLY A 82 -20.48 -6.17 -2.84
C GLY A 82 -20.59 -5.16 -1.69
N ARG A 83 -20.51 -5.59 -0.43
CA ARG A 83 -20.66 -4.73 0.73
C ARG A 83 -19.33 -4.45 1.40
N LEU A 84 -19.11 -3.21 1.77
CA LEU A 84 -18.00 -2.85 2.65
C LEU A 84 -18.29 -3.41 4.05
N ILE A 85 -17.45 -4.34 4.48
CA ILE A 85 -17.61 -5.04 5.76
C ILE A 85 -16.81 -4.35 6.85
N TYR A 86 -15.54 -4.06 6.55
CA TYR A 86 -14.62 -3.54 7.54
C TYR A 86 -13.48 -2.76 6.89
N THR A 87 -12.93 -1.83 7.63
CA THR A 87 -11.73 -1.10 7.24
C THR A 87 -10.88 -0.80 8.48
N GLN A 88 -9.58 -0.98 8.35
CA GLN A 88 -8.60 -0.73 9.40
C GLN A 88 -7.40 0.01 8.83
N ASN A 89 -6.90 0.96 9.62
CA ASN A 89 -5.61 1.58 9.40
C ASN A 89 -4.63 1.02 10.45
N LEU A 90 -3.49 0.52 9.96
CA LEU A 90 -2.40 0.00 10.78
C LEU A 90 -1.18 0.92 10.62
N LYS A 91 -0.44 1.18 11.71
CA LYS A 91 0.84 1.90 11.65
C LYS A 91 1.95 0.99 11.11
N LEU A 92 1.79 0.57 9.85
CA LEU A 92 2.59 -0.47 9.20
C LEU A 92 2.90 -0.07 7.74
N GLY A 93 3.40 1.14 7.53
CA GLY A 93 3.84 1.60 6.21
C GLY A 93 5.22 1.09 5.84
N SER A 94 5.52 1.05 4.54
CA SER A 94 6.76 0.49 3.99
C SER A 94 8.03 1.17 4.53
N LEU A 95 8.06 2.49 4.54
CA LEU A 95 9.16 3.27 5.08
C LEU A 95 9.22 3.20 6.61
N ARG A 96 8.07 3.24 7.29
CA ARG A 96 7.99 3.12 8.75
C ARG A 96 8.57 1.80 9.24
N ILE A 97 8.26 0.67 8.58
CA ILE A 97 8.81 -0.64 8.92
C ILE A 97 10.33 -0.60 8.81
N ARG A 98 10.85 -0.08 7.69
CA ARG A 98 12.27 0.05 7.44
C ARG A 98 12.95 0.90 8.54
N GLU A 99 12.41 2.05 8.86
CA GLU A 99 12.99 2.96 9.88
C GLU A 99 12.98 2.35 11.28
N ILE A 100 11.88 1.70 11.68
CA ILE A 100 11.80 1.06 13.02
C ILE A 100 12.82 -0.07 13.16
N LEU A 101 13.09 -0.80 12.07
CA LEU A 101 13.99 -1.95 12.09
C LEU A 101 15.42 -1.61 11.65
N ALA A 102 15.71 -0.34 11.28
CA ALA A 102 17.01 0.07 10.74
C ALA A 102 18.19 -0.26 11.68
N ASP A 103 18.01 -0.08 13.00
CA ASP A 103 19.06 -0.38 13.98
C ASP A 103 19.39 -1.88 14.10
N LEU A 104 18.49 -2.74 13.65
CA LEU A 104 18.67 -4.20 13.64
C LEU A 104 19.28 -4.71 12.33
N GLU A 105 19.22 -3.92 11.27
CA GLU A 105 19.87 -4.22 10.00
C GLU A 105 21.39 -4.29 10.20
N GLY A 106 22.00 -5.37 9.77
CA GLY A 106 23.44 -5.61 9.97
C GLY A 106 23.84 -6.14 11.37
N GLN A 107 22.89 -6.21 12.33
CA GLN A 107 23.14 -6.85 13.63
C GLN A 107 22.66 -8.30 13.67
N THR A 108 21.94 -8.74 12.65
CA THR A 108 21.45 -10.12 12.56
C THR A 108 21.61 -10.65 11.14
N ASP A 109 22.03 -11.91 11.03
CA ASP A 109 22.13 -12.63 9.74
C ASP A 109 20.73 -12.96 9.16
N ASN A 110 19.66 -12.68 9.89
CA ASN A 110 18.30 -13.08 9.57
C ASN A 110 17.29 -11.93 9.62
N PHE A 111 17.70 -10.78 9.09
CA PHE A 111 16.91 -9.54 9.14
C PHE A 111 15.52 -9.67 8.50
N VAL A 112 15.39 -10.47 7.42
CA VAL A 112 14.10 -10.74 6.78
C VAL A 112 13.13 -11.41 7.76
N ASN A 113 13.58 -12.38 8.55
CA ASN A 113 12.70 -13.03 9.54
C ASN A 113 12.27 -12.05 10.64
N VAL A 114 13.15 -11.14 11.05
CA VAL A 114 12.79 -10.09 12.03
C VAL A 114 11.67 -9.20 11.47
N MET A 115 11.74 -8.83 10.18
CA MET A 115 10.66 -8.10 9.52
C MET A 115 9.38 -8.93 9.42
N GLU A 116 9.48 -10.22 9.06
CA GLU A 116 8.32 -11.12 8.98
C GLU A 116 7.62 -11.25 10.34
N ASP A 117 8.37 -11.40 11.42
CA ASP A 117 7.83 -11.49 12.78
C ASP A 117 7.17 -10.17 13.22
N TYR A 118 7.84 -9.03 12.98
CA TYR A 118 7.29 -7.72 13.29
C TYR A 118 5.97 -7.46 12.55
N ILE A 119 5.95 -7.66 11.25
CA ILE A 119 4.78 -7.48 10.40
C ILE A 119 3.69 -8.48 10.78
N GLY A 120 4.06 -9.74 10.99
CA GLY A 120 3.16 -10.83 11.37
C GLY A 120 2.33 -10.50 12.60
N ASN A 121 2.94 -9.96 13.66
CA ASN A 121 2.23 -9.58 14.89
C ASN A 121 1.06 -8.62 14.66
N TYR A 122 1.21 -7.66 13.77
CA TYR A 122 0.13 -6.72 13.42
C TYR A 122 -0.95 -7.39 12.57
N ILE A 123 -0.54 -8.11 11.52
CA ILE A 123 -1.46 -8.70 10.54
C ILE A 123 -2.22 -9.89 11.16
N ASP A 124 -1.59 -10.71 11.99
CA ASP A 124 -2.24 -11.82 12.69
C ASP A 124 -3.32 -11.32 13.66
N THR A 125 -3.06 -10.20 14.33
CA THR A 125 -4.05 -9.56 15.19
C THR A 125 -5.24 -9.07 14.38
N PHE A 126 -4.99 -8.40 13.25
CA PHE A 126 -6.03 -7.99 12.31
C PHE A 126 -6.82 -9.18 11.78
N SER A 127 -6.16 -10.25 11.36
CA SER A 127 -6.79 -11.46 10.82
C SER A 127 -7.76 -12.09 11.81
N ARG A 128 -7.31 -12.29 13.05
CA ARG A 128 -8.15 -12.90 14.11
C ARG A 128 -9.41 -12.09 14.40
N LEU A 129 -9.33 -10.76 14.29
CA LEU A 129 -10.45 -9.89 14.62
C LEU A 129 -11.43 -9.70 13.45
N PHE A 130 -10.95 -9.71 12.21
CA PHE A 130 -11.71 -9.18 11.09
C PHE A 130 -11.81 -10.06 9.85
N MET A 131 -10.95 -11.09 9.71
CA MET A 131 -10.96 -11.97 8.53
C MET A 131 -11.57 -13.36 8.79
N HIS A 132 -11.96 -13.66 10.01
CA HIS A 132 -12.51 -14.96 10.36
C HIS A 132 -13.77 -15.29 9.54
N GLU A 133 -13.78 -16.46 8.89
CA GLU A 133 -14.90 -16.98 8.08
C GLU A 133 -15.25 -16.20 6.80
N ARG A 134 -14.39 -15.27 6.36
CA ARG A 134 -14.64 -14.47 5.16
C ARG A 134 -13.84 -14.96 3.96
N LYS A 135 -14.48 -14.94 2.79
CA LYS A 135 -13.81 -15.27 1.52
C LYS A 135 -13.29 -13.98 0.88
N VAL A 136 -11.97 -13.82 0.88
CA VAL A 136 -11.30 -12.76 0.14
C VAL A 136 -10.53 -13.41 -1.00
N ARG A 137 -11.11 -13.41 -2.21
CA ARG A 137 -10.47 -14.02 -3.39
C ARG A 137 -9.49 -13.09 -4.10
N HIS A 138 -9.73 -11.80 -3.96
CA HIS A 138 -8.98 -10.78 -4.68
C HIS A 138 -8.32 -9.80 -3.72
N ILE A 139 -7.04 -9.52 -3.94
CA ILE A 139 -6.36 -8.36 -3.35
C ILE A 139 -6.34 -7.27 -4.41
N ILE A 140 -6.87 -6.10 -4.10
CA ILE A 140 -6.72 -4.88 -4.90
C ILE A 140 -5.66 -4.04 -4.21
N ALA A 141 -4.47 -4.03 -4.77
CA ALA A 141 -3.32 -3.36 -4.19
C ALA A 141 -3.18 -1.94 -4.76
N VAL A 142 -2.96 -0.99 -3.87
CA VAL A 142 -2.72 0.42 -4.19
C VAL A 142 -1.33 0.80 -3.68
N GLY A 143 -0.60 1.59 -4.44
CA GLY A 143 0.74 2.06 -4.11
C GLY A 143 1.79 1.65 -5.15
N GLU A 144 2.84 2.46 -5.24
CA GLU A 144 3.91 2.30 -6.24
C GLU A 144 4.68 0.99 -6.09
N GLU A 145 4.81 0.47 -4.86
CA GLU A 145 5.49 -0.80 -4.58
C GLU A 145 4.81 -1.95 -5.33
N MET A 146 3.48 -2.05 -5.26
CA MET A 146 2.76 -3.12 -5.94
C MET A 146 2.76 -2.93 -7.46
N GLU A 147 2.64 -1.71 -7.95
CA GLU A 147 2.77 -1.44 -9.39
C GLU A 147 4.13 -1.87 -9.92
N SER A 148 5.19 -1.64 -9.14
CA SER A 148 6.53 -2.08 -9.49
C SER A 148 6.66 -3.60 -9.48
N ILE A 149 6.07 -4.29 -8.50
CA ILE A 149 6.03 -5.76 -8.45
C ILE A 149 5.30 -6.32 -9.70
N VAL A 150 4.18 -5.73 -10.10
CA VAL A 150 3.46 -6.13 -11.33
C VAL A 150 4.34 -5.95 -12.56
N LYS A 151 5.07 -4.85 -12.66
CA LYS A 151 6.02 -4.61 -13.77
C LYS A 151 7.17 -5.61 -13.76
N ILE A 152 7.71 -5.95 -12.57
CA ILE A 152 8.78 -6.94 -12.38
C ILE A 152 8.37 -8.33 -12.88
N ILE A 153 7.13 -8.72 -12.65
CA ILE A 153 6.60 -10.03 -13.08
C ILE A 153 6.48 -10.14 -14.61
N GLY A 154 6.61 -9.01 -15.31
CA GLY A 154 6.62 -9.03 -16.77
C GLY A 154 5.27 -9.36 -17.39
N SER A 155 4.20 -8.98 -16.72
CA SER A 155 2.92 -8.95 -17.41
C SER A 155 3.06 -8.02 -18.60
N ASP A 156 2.60 -8.47 -19.79
CA ASP A 156 2.70 -7.78 -21.10
C ASP A 156 2.10 -6.35 -21.16
N GLY A 157 2.17 -5.57 -20.07
CA GLY A 157 1.59 -4.22 -19.96
C GLY A 157 0.07 -4.16 -20.16
N ARG A 158 -0.56 -5.30 -20.47
CA ARG A 158 -1.99 -5.42 -20.73
C ARG A 158 -2.80 -5.98 -19.57
N LYS A 159 -2.13 -6.61 -18.59
CA LYS A 159 -2.78 -7.19 -17.42
C LYS A 159 -2.33 -6.44 -16.18
N ASN A 160 -3.26 -5.84 -15.49
CA ASN A 160 -3.05 -5.19 -14.19
C ASN A 160 -3.24 -6.17 -13.01
N HIS A 161 -3.12 -7.48 -13.25
CA HIS A 161 -3.27 -8.50 -12.22
C HIS A 161 -2.27 -9.64 -12.41
N MET A 162 -2.00 -10.34 -11.32
CA MET A 162 -1.19 -11.54 -11.26
C MET A 162 -1.89 -12.62 -10.46
N GLU A 163 -1.59 -13.87 -10.78
CA GLU A 163 -1.98 -15.02 -9.98
C GLU A 163 -1.04 -15.16 -8.77
N ARG A 164 -1.54 -15.73 -7.69
CA ARG A 164 -0.78 -15.94 -6.44
C ARG A 164 0.59 -16.59 -6.68
N HIS A 165 0.65 -17.66 -7.47
CA HIS A 165 1.91 -18.36 -7.73
C HIS A 165 2.99 -17.48 -8.40
N ALA A 166 2.59 -16.52 -9.23
CA ALA A 166 3.51 -15.58 -9.86
C ALA A 166 4.05 -14.58 -8.84
N PHE A 167 3.20 -14.13 -7.90
CA PHE A 167 3.62 -13.30 -6.78
C PHE A 167 4.60 -14.04 -5.87
N ASP A 168 4.29 -15.28 -5.48
CA ASP A 168 5.14 -16.12 -4.63
C ASP A 168 6.54 -16.32 -5.23
N ALA A 169 6.63 -16.51 -6.57
CA ALA A 169 7.89 -16.64 -7.28
C ALA A 169 8.76 -15.38 -7.20
N VAL A 170 8.14 -14.19 -7.24
CA VAL A 170 8.86 -12.91 -7.15
C VAL A 170 9.27 -12.60 -5.71
N CYS A 171 8.46 -12.97 -4.72
CA CYS A 171 8.79 -12.78 -3.32
C CYS A 171 10.17 -13.32 -2.97
N GLY A 172 10.46 -14.58 -3.34
CA GLY A 172 11.75 -15.19 -3.07
C GLY A 172 12.93 -14.44 -3.69
N SER A 173 12.78 -13.98 -4.93
CA SER A 173 13.86 -13.25 -5.62
C SER A 173 14.08 -11.84 -5.06
N VAL A 174 13.02 -11.15 -4.65
CA VAL A 174 13.14 -9.80 -4.05
C VAL A 174 13.72 -9.88 -2.63
N LEU A 175 13.28 -10.83 -1.82
CA LEU A 175 13.78 -10.98 -0.45
C LEU A 175 15.25 -11.38 -0.40
N ALA A 176 15.74 -12.14 -1.41
CA ALA A 176 17.13 -12.57 -1.51
C ALA A 176 18.09 -11.50 -2.07
N ALA A 177 17.58 -10.55 -2.86
CA ALA A 177 18.40 -9.55 -3.55
C ALA A 177 18.73 -8.34 -2.68
N GLY A 178 19.86 -7.68 -2.97
CA GLY A 178 20.18 -6.36 -2.40
C GLY A 178 19.40 -5.23 -3.07
N GLU A 179 19.30 -4.09 -2.41
CA GLU A 179 18.55 -2.92 -2.91
C GLU A 179 19.15 -2.35 -4.22
N GLU A 180 20.48 -2.29 -4.31
CA GLU A 180 21.18 -1.87 -5.53
C GLU A 180 20.91 -2.84 -6.68
N GLU A 181 20.92 -4.16 -6.39
CA GLU A 181 20.61 -5.19 -7.38
C GLU A 181 19.15 -5.07 -7.86
N LEU A 182 18.20 -4.86 -6.95
CA LEU A 182 16.78 -4.64 -7.28
C LEU A 182 16.60 -3.40 -8.16
N SER A 183 17.21 -2.29 -7.78
CA SER A 183 17.16 -1.05 -8.55
C SER A 183 17.71 -1.22 -9.95
N ALA A 184 18.89 -1.83 -10.09
CA ALA A 184 19.55 -2.05 -11.38
C ALA A 184 18.80 -3.07 -12.25
N LYS A 185 18.44 -4.23 -11.68
CA LYS A 185 17.81 -5.34 -12.40
C LYS A 185 16.43 -4.99 -12.94
N TYR A 186 15.65 -4.26 -12.16
CA TYR A 186 14.26 -3.96 -12.50
C TYR A 186 14.02 -2.52 -12.95
N SER A 187 15.08 -1.71 -13.04
CA SER A 187 15.02 -0.30 -13.46
C SER A 187 14.00 0.51 -12.63
N ILE A 188 14.01 0.28 -11.31
CA ILE A 188 13.20 1.03 -10.34
C ILE A 188 14.08 2.03 -9.58
N PRO A 189 13.54 3.18 -9.12
CA PRO A 189 14.28 4.11 -8.27
C PRO A 189 14.84 3.40 -7.03
N TYR A 190 16.04 3.82 -6.59
CA TYR A 190 16.68 3.23 -5.41
C TYR A 190 15.82 3.36 -4.15
N GLU A 191 15.18 4.51 -3.98
CA GLU A 191 14.26 4.79 -2.88
C GLU A 191 13.12 3.76 -2.82
N LEU A 192 12.58 3.39 -3.98
CA LEU A 192 11.55 2.37 -4.07
C LEU A 192 12.11 0.97 -3.77
N ALA A 193 13.33 0.65 -4.25
CA ALA A 193 13.98 -0.63 -3.96
C ALA A 193 14.16 -0.84 -2.45
N THR A 194 14.45 0.23 -1.69
CA THR A 194 14.67 0.17 -0.23
C THR A 194 13.41 -0.19 0.57
N VAL A 195 12.22 0.06 0.05
CA VAL A 195 10.94 -0.23 0.71
C VAL A 195 10.21 -1.44 0.14
N LEU A 196 10.78 -2.06 -0.90
CA LEU A 196 10.13 -3.16 -1.59
C LEU A 196 10.05 -4.44 -0.75
N LYS A 197 11.09 -4.74 0.05
CA LYS A 197 11.10 -5.91 0.95
C LYS A 197 9.99 -5.85 2.00
N PRO A 198 9.87 -4.78 2.82
CA PRO A 198 8.76 -4.68 3.76
C PRO A 198 7.39 -4.72 3.06
N ALA A 199 7.24 -4.10 1.88
CA ALA A 199 5.99 -4.16 1.13
C ALA A 199 5.63 -5.59 0.72
N ILE A 200 6.56 -6.33 0.14
CA ILE A 200 6.34 -7.74 -0.26
C ILE A 200 5.95 -8.60 0.94
N ILE A 201 6.60 -8.44 2.09
CA ILE A 201 6.28 -9.22 3.30
C ILE A 201 4.85 -8.92 3.76
N VAL A 202 4.43 -7.64 3.76
CA VAL A 202 3.05 -7.26 4.10
C VAL A 202 2.05 -7.93 3.18
N TYR A 203 2.24 -7.82 1.85
CA TYR A 203 1.33 -8.44 0.88
C TYR A 203 1.33 -9.96 0.98
N LYS A 204 2.50 -10.60 1.16
CA LYS A 204 2.63 -12.04 1.36
C LYS A 204 1.78 -12.50 2.56
N LYS A 205 1.90 -11.82 3.70
CA LYS A 205 1.10 -12.12 4.90
C LYS A 205 -0.40 -11.95 4.67
N ILE A 206 -0.82 -10.86 4.02
CA ILE A 206 -2.24 -10.62 3.72
C ILE A 206 -2.78 -11.70 2.78
N ILE A 207 -2.03 -12.10 1.75
CA ILE A 207 -2.41 -13.16 0.81
C ILE A 207 -2.52 -14.52 1.53
N GLU A 208 -1.56 -14.83 2.42
CA GLU A 208 -1.57 -16.07 3.21
C GLU A 208 -2.82 -16.19 4.09
N ILE A 209 -3.14 -15.15 4.85
CA ILE A 209 -4.28 -15.16 5.79
C ILE A 209 -5.64 -15.05 5.10
N SER A 210 -5.71 -14.39 3.93
CA SER A 210 -6.94 -14.25 3.16
C SER A 210 -7.23 -15.45 2.27
N GLY A 211 -6.20 -16.20 1.89
CA GLY A 211 -6.31 -17.22 0.86
C GLY A 211 -6.53 -16.68 -0.54
N ALA A 212 -6.25 -15.39 -0.77
CA ALA A 212 -6.49 -14.74 -2.05
C ALA A 212 -5.77 -15.43 -3.20
N GLU A 213 -6.47 -15.55 -4.32
CA GLU A 213 -6.01 -16.23 -5.52
C GLU A 213 -5.36 -15.27 -6.52
N LYS A 214 -5.81 -14.00 -6.52
CA LYS A 214 -5.39 -12.97 -7.49
C LYS A 214 -5.07 -11.66 -6.80
N ILE A 215 -4.04 -11.01 -7.30
CA ILE A 215 -3.60 -9.69 -6.88
C ILE A 215 -3.76 -8.74 -8.08
N TRP A 216 -4.44 -7.62 -7.86
CA TRP A 216 -4.70 -6.58 -8.85
C TRP A 216 -3.94 -5.32 -8.45
N ALA A 217 -3.18 -4.73 -9.35
CA ALA A 217 -2.70 -3.36 -9.17
C ALA A 217 -3.83 -2.40 -9.59
N ALA A 218 -4.20 -1.49 -8.69
CA ALA A 218 -5.30 -0.56 -8.95
C ALA A 218 -4.97 0.42 -10.09
N GLY A 219 -3.70 0.78 -10.23
CA GLY A 219 -3.25 1.74 -11.25
C GLY A 219 -3.81 3.14 -11.04
N CYS A 220 -4.17 3.46 -9.81
CA CYS A 220 -4.69 4.75 -9.38
C CYS A 220 -4.25 5.04 -7.95
N ASP A 221 -4.30 6.29 -7.56
CA ASP A 221 -3.86 6.76 -6.26
C ASP A 221 -4.84 7.75 -5.60
N LEU A 222 -4.41 8.35 -4.49
CA LEU A 222 -5.16 9.35 -3.77
C LEU A 222 -5.44 10.60 -4.62
N CYS A 223 -4.50 11.00 -5.47
CA CYS A 223 -4.63 12.19 -6.31
C CYS A 223 -5.72 12.02 -7.36
N ASP A 224 -5.86 10.81 -7.93
CA ASP A 224 -6.97 10.48 -8.83
C ASP A 224 -8.33 10.64 -8.13
N GLY A 225 -8.41 10.22 -6.86
CA GLY A 225 -9.60 10.40 -6.05
C GLY A 225 -9.95 11.87 -5.79
N MET A 226 -8.94 12.70 -5.57
CA MET A 226 -9.12 14.15 -5.44
C MET A 226 -9.70 14.77 -6.70
N ILE A 227 -9.18 14.41 -7.89
CA ILE A 227 -9.68 14.90 -9.17
C ILE A 227 -11.16 14.52 -9.35
N VAL A 228 -11.51 13.28 -8.99
CA VAL A 228 -12.90 12.79 -9.08
C VAL A 228 -13.86 13.56 -8.18
N ASP A 229 -13.39 14.02 -7.05
CA ASP A 229 -14.24 14.72 -6.07
C ASP A 229 -14.44 16.21 -6.39
N TYR A 230 -13.47 16.82 -7.08
CA TYR A 230 -13.46 18.26 -7.37
C TYR A 230 -13.69 18.61 -8.86
N ALA A 231 -13.88 17.61 -9.73
CA ALA A 231 -14.24 17.76 -11.15
C ALA A 231 -15.76 17.71 -11.37
#